data_a9654a5d4977a0c7f6079135e0ba7cfa
#
_entry.id   a9654a5d4977a0c7f6079135e0ba7cfa
#
_cell.length_a   1.000
_cell.length_b   1.000
_cell.length_c   1.000
_cell.angle_alpha   90.00
_cell.angle_beta   90.00
_cell.angle_gamma   90.00
#
_symmetry.space_group_name_H-M   'P 1'
#
loop_
_entity.id
_entity.type
_entity.pdbx_description
1 polymer ?
#
loop_
_entity_poly.entity_id
_entity_poly.type
_entity_poly.pdbx_seq_one_letter_code
_entity_poly.pdbx_strand_id
1 'polypeptide(L)'
;MGRSWGQCDFEALLKLSEQIAKYSSLDGDQLCRRAAKQLAQILLNKVKKRTPVGVPPNYATEVALQEYWAGYRGGILRDGWTILPIQKQGDAYTITVINNLEYASYVEFGHRQQPGRYVPALGKRLRESWVPGRYMLTISEQELRALAPRLLQDLLYDAMREVFT
;
A
#
# COMPACT_ATOMS: atom_id res chain seq x y z
N MET A 1 -17.02 -59.89 35.49
CA MET A 1 -17.33 -58.80 34.54
C MET A 1 -16.17 -57.78 34.57
N GLY A 2 -15.20 -57.96 33.66
CA GLY A 2 -14.06 -57.05 33.54
C GLY A 2 -14.48 -55.76 32.81
N ARG A 3 -14.32 -54.57 33.42
CA ARG A 3 -14.50 -53.28 32.80
C ARG A 3 -13.31 -53.06 31.86
N SER A 4 -13.59 -53.06 30.57
CA SER A 4 -12.65 -52.58 29.55
C SER A 4 -12.39 -51.11 29.82
N TRP A 5 -11.16 -50.74 30.23
CA TRP A 5 -10.67 -49.38 30.28
C TRP A 5 -10.37 -48.97 28.85
N GLY A 6 -10.85 -47.77 28.47
CA GLY A 6 -10.86 -47.25 27.11
C GLY A 6 -9.54 -47.46 26.37
N GLN A 7 -9.67 -47.87 25.14
CA GLN A 7 -8.57 -47.97 24.16
C GLN A 7 -8.10 -46.57 23.84
N CYS A 8 -6.88 -46.24 24.24
CA CYS A 8 -6.29 -44.96 23.90
C CYS A 8 -5.71 -45.06 22.48
N ASP A 9 -6.17 -44.24 21.55
CA ASP A 9 -5.67 -44.24 20.20
C ASP A 9 -4.33 -43.45 20.15
N PHE A 10 -3.24 -44.19 20.37
CA PHE A 10 -1.89 -43.64 20.33
C PHE A 10 -1.50 -43.11 18.93
N GLU A 11 -2.09 -43.63 17.87
CA GLU A 11 -1.80 -43.20 16.51
C GLU A 11 -2.31 -41.75 16.25
N ALA A 12 -3.51 -41.45 16.75
CA ALA A 12 -4.05 -40.10 16.72
C ALA A 12 -3.20 -39.09 17.52
N LEU A 13 -2.68 -39.52 18.69
CA LEU A 13 -1.76 -38.72 19.52
C LEU A 13 -0.42 -38.48 18.83
N LEU A 14 0.14 -39.47 18.15
CA LEU A 14 1.38 -39.30 17.39
C LEU A 14 1.19 -38.34 16.22
N LYS A 15 0.12 -38.47 15.44
CA LYS A 15 -0.23 -37.54 14.37
C LYS A 15 -0.40 -36.11 14.89
N LEU A 16 -1.08 -35.95 16.02
CA LEU A 16 -1.24 -34.63 16.65
C LEU A 16 0.12 -34.05 17.09
N SER A 17 1.00 -34.86 17.67
CA SER A 17 2.35 -34.38 18.07
C SER A 17 3.20 -33.98 16.90
N GLU A 18 3.12 -34.71 15.78
CA GLU A 18 3.81 -34.33 14.51
C GLU A 18 3.26 -33.02 13.94
N GLN A 19 1.94 -32.83 13.97
CA GLN A 19 1.31 -31.58 13.55
C GLN A 19 1.72 -30.38 14.43
N ILE A 20 1.78 -30.58 15.76
CA ILE A 20 2.26 -29.56 16.70
C ILE A 20 3.74 -29.22 16.44
N ALA A 21 4.57 -30.22 16.17
CA ALA A 21 5.98 -29.99 15.81
C ALA A 21 6.13 -29.21 14.51
N LYS A 22 5.35 -29.51 13.49
CA LYS A 22 5.28 -28.71 12.23
C LYS A 22 4.80 -27.28 12.51
N TYR A 23 3.82 -27.09 13.37
CA TYR A 23 3.34 -25.75 13.74
C TYR A 23 4.41 -24.92 14.46
N SER A 24 5.20 -25.55 15.37
CA SER A 24 6.30 -24.87 16.05
C SER A 24 7.46 -24.51 15.11
N SER A 25 7.54 -25.14 13.94
CA SER A 25 8.51 -24.82 12.89
C SER A 25 8.07 -23.67 11.95
N LEU A 26 6.89 -23.11 12.15
CA LEU A 26 6.40 -21.97 11.39
C LEU A 26 7.39 -20.80 11.55
N ASP A 27 8.02 -20.40 10.45
CA ASP A 27 8.92 -19.25 10.44
C ASP A 27 8.10 -17.95 10.55
N GLY A 28 7.91 -17.49 11.78
CA GLY A 28 7.21 -16.24 12.08
C GLY A 28 7.84 -15.02 11.40
N ASP A 29 9.17 -15.02 11.18
CA ASP A 29 9.88 -13.97 10.45
C ASP A 29 9.42 -13.92 8.99
N GLN A 30 9.36 -15.07 8.33
CA GLN A 30 8.91 -15.17 6.95
C GLN A 30 7.44 -14.76 6.81
N LEU A 31 6.58 -15.17 7.73
CA LEU A 31 5.17 -14.81 7.75
C LEU A 31 4.99 -13.29 7.90
N CYS A 32 5.69 -12.66 8.85
CA CYS A 32 5.66 -11.22 9.04
C CYS A 32 6.17 -10.45 7.82
N ARG A 33 7.25 -10.90 7.17
CA ARG A 33 7.74 -10.30 5.93
C ARG A 33 6.76 -10.42 4.78
N ARG A 34 6.11 -11.59 4.64
CA ARG A 34 5.05 -11.82 3.63
C ARG A 34 3.87 -10.89 3.88
N ALA A 35 3.42 -10.78 5.12
CA ALA A 35 2.34 -9.87 5.53
C ALA A 35 2.67 -8.40 5.22
N ALA A 36 3.85 -7.93 5.62
CA ALA A 36 4.28 -6.56 5.37
C ALA A 36 4.35 -6.24 3.87
N LYS A 37 4.90 -7.13 3.05
CA LYS A 37 4.94 -6.97 1.59
C LYS A 37 3.54 -6.88 0.99
N GLN A 38 2.63 -7.74 1.44
CA GLN A 38 1.27 -7.78 0.92
C GLN A 38 0.50 -6.50 1.26
N LEU A 39 0.60 -6.02 2.50
CA LEU A 39 -0.02 -4.76 2.93
C LEU A 39 0.57 -3.56 2.17
N ALA A 40 1.89 -3.51 1.97
CA ALA A 40 2.53 -2.45 1.20
C ALA A 40 2.11 -2.46 -0.27
N GLN A 41 1.95 -3.63 -0.88
CA GLN A 41 1.46 -3.74 -2.26
C GLN A 41 0.01 -3.27 -2.40
N ILE A 42 -0.84 -3.58 -1.43
CA ILE A 42 -2.22 -3.08 -1.39
C ILE A 42 -2.22 -1.55 -1.25
N LEU A 43 -1.38 -1.00 -0.36
CA LEU A 43 -1.25 0.44 -0.19
C LEU A 43 -0.77 1.11 -1.48
N LEU A 44 0.28 0.57 -2.11
CA LEU A 44 0.80 1.07 -3.38
C LEU A 44 -0.27 1.12 -4.46
N ASN A 45 -1.04 0.05 -4.61
CA ASN A 45 -2.11 -0.03 -5.60
C ASN A 45 -3.22 0.99 -5.33
N LYS A 46 -3.61 1.16 -4.06
CA LYS A 46 -4.61 2.15 -3.65
C LYS A 46 -4.14 3.58 -3.93
N VAL A 47 -2.92 3.90 -3.53
CA VAL A 47 -2.36 5.24 -3.70
C VAL A 47 -2.16 5.59 -5.18
N LYS A 48 -1.65 4.66 -5.98
CA LYS A 48 -1.52 4.84 -7.43
C LYS A 48 -2.88 5.08 -8.10
N LYS A 49 -3.92 4.35 -7.69
CA LYS A 49 -5.28 4.51 -8.22
C LYS A 49 -5.87 5.89 -7.89
N ARG A 50 -5.54 6.46 -6.72
CA ARG A 50 -6.00 7.79 -6.28
C ARG A 50 -5.18 8.93 -6.86
N THR A 51 -3.94 8.65 -7.27
CA THR A 51 -3.05 9.70 -7.76
C THR A 51 -3.57 10.25 -9.08
N PRO A 52 -3.84 11.57 -9.16
CA PRO A 52 -4.32 12.18 -10.37
C PRO A 52 -3.27 12.12 -11.47
N VAL A 53 -3.74 11.99 -12.70
CA VAL A 53 -2.90 12.16 -13.89
C VAL A 53 -3.14 13.53 -14.46
N GLY A 54 -2.08 14.32 -14.56
CA GLY A 54 -2.16 15.61 -15.23
C GLY A 54 -2.48 15.40 -16.71
N VAL A 55 -3.35 16.26 -17.22
CA VAL A 55 -3.69 16.34 -18.64
C VAL A 55 -3.64 17.80 -19.06
N PRO A 56 -3.28 18.11 -20.31
CA PRO A 56 -3.37 19.46 -20.82
C PRO A 56 -4.79 20.01 -20.65
N PRO A 57 -4.96 21.28 -20.30
CA PRO A 57 -6.29 21.87 -20.20
C PRO A 57 -6.98 21.86 -21.57
N ASN A 58 -8.26 21.52 -21.59
CA ASN A 58 -9.07 21.50 -22.83
C ASN A 58 -9.26 22.88 -23.49
N TYR A 59 -8.90 23.95 -22.78
CA TYR A 59 -8.91 25.35 -23.26
C TYR A 59 -7.51 25.87 -23.60
N ALA A 60 -6.48 25.02 -23.55
CA ALA A 60 -5.13 25.45 -23.95
C ALA A 60 -5.11 25.79 -25.44
N THR A 61 -4.43 26.89 -25.77
CA THR A 61 -4.21 27.27 -27.17
C THR A 61 -3.24 26.31 -27.85
N GLU A 62 -3.26 26.22 -29.18
CA GLU A 62 -2.31 25.40 -29.95
C GLU A 62 -0.86 25.76 -29.64
N VAL A 63 -0.55 27.07 -29.48
CA VAL A 63 0.76 27.55 -29.09
C VAL A 63 1.17 27.04 -27.71
N ALA A 64 0.28 27.09 -26.71
CA ALA A 64 0.54 26.59 -25.39
C ALA A 64 0.70 25.05 -25.39
N LEU A 65 -0.06 24.33 -26.21
CA LEU A 65 0.06 22.89 -26.37
C LEU A 65 1.42 22.50 -26.97
N GLN A 66 1.89 23.22 -27.96
CA GLN A 66 3.19 22.97 -28.57
C GLN A 66 4.36 23.39 -27.66
N GLU A 67 4.27 24.50 -26.96
CA GLU A 67 5.38 25.06 -26.16
C GLU A 67 5.54 24.36 -24.81
N TYR A 68 4.42 24.08 -24.08
CA TYR A 68 4.46 23.58 -22.70
C TYR A 68 4.02 22.14 -22.55
N TRP A 69 3.28 21.58 -23.51
CA TRP A 69 2.69 20.26 -23.41
C TRP A 69 3.18 19.28 -24.49
N ALA A 70 4.04 19.73 -25.41
CA ALA A 70 4.62 18.85 -26.42
C ALA A 70 5.40 17.71 -25.75
N GLY A 71 5.05 16.46 -26.10
CA GLY A 71 5.66 15.29 -25.52
C GLY A 71 5.29 15.01 -24.04
N TYR A 72 4.39 15.80 -23.45
CA TYR A 72 3.94 15.58 -22.09
C TYR A 72 3.22 14.24 -21.95
N ARG A 73 3.78 13.37 -21.11
CA ARG A 73 3.15 12.12 -20.70
C ARG A 73 2.65 12.28 -19.27
N GLY A 74 1.35 12.31 -19.10
CA GLY A 74 0.75 12.32 -17.77
C GLY A 74 1.17 11.08 -16.96
N GLY A 75 1.06 11.15 -15.63
CA GLY A 75 1.25 9.97 -14.76
C GLY A 75 2.57 9.93 -14.02
N ILE A 76 3.50 10.84 -14.24
CA ILE A 76 4.81 10.87 -13.53
C ILE A 76 4.63 10.77 -12.01
N LEU A 77 3.66 11.51 -11.43
CA LEU A 77 3.37 11.43 -10.00
C LEU A 77 2.87 10.05 -9.59
N ARG A 78 2.02 9.43 -10.39
CA ARG A 78 1.50 8.09 -10.14
C ARG A 78 2.59 7.03 -10.21
N ASP A 79 3.49 7.15 -11.16
CA ASP A 79 4.58 6.20 -11.37
C ASP A 79 5.70 6.39 -10.35
N GLY A 80 5.82 7.59 -9.75
CA GLY A 80 6.78 7.91 -8.71
C GLY A 80 6.56 7.19 -7.38
N TRP A 81 5.41 6.56 -7.16
CA TRP A 81 5.16 5.77 -5.95
C TRP A 81 5.92 4.46 -5.99
N THR A 82 6.69 4.19 -4.93
CA THR A 82 7.52 2.99 -4.78
C THR A 82 7.49 2.44 -3.35
N ILE A 83 7.87 1.18 -3.20
CA ILE A 83 8.02 0.49 -1.92
C ILE A 83 9.51 0.35 -1.63
N LEU A 84 9.94 0.79 -0.46
CA LEU A 84 11.31 0.57 0.01
C LEU A 84 11.48 -0.84 0.57
N PRO A 85 12.72 -1.34 0.65
CA PRO A 85 13.01 -2.63 1.26
C PRO A 85 12.50 -2.70 2.71
N ILE A 86 12.06 -3.90 3.12
CA ILE A 86 11.66 -4.17 4.50
C ILE A 86 12.87 -4.01 5.42
N GLN A 87 12.66 -3.28 6.51
CA GLN A 87 13.60 -3.17 7.62
C GLN A 87 13.04 -3.91 8.84
N LYS A 88 13.89 -4.68 9.51
CA LYS A 88 13.56 -5.34 10.78
C LYS A 88 14.35 -4.66 11.90
N GLN A 89 13.65 -4.22 12.94
CA GLN A 89 14.23 -3.66 14.16
C GLN A 89 13.62 -4.39 15.36
N GLY A 90 14.40 -5.27 16.00
CA GLY A 90 13.87 -6.17 17.02
C GLY A 90 12.75 -7.04 16.43
N ASP A 91 11.56 -6.98 17.02
CA ASP A 91 10.38 -7.73 16.60
C ASP A 91 9.47 -6.96 15.63
N ALA A 92 9.83 -5.73 15.30
CA ALA A 92 9.05 -4.89 14.39
C ALA A 92 9.56 -4.98 12.95
N TYR A 93 8.62 -5.08 12.01
CA TYR A 93 8.87 -5.04 10.56
C TYR A 93 8.30 -3.75 9.99
N THR A 94 9.18 -2.94 9.41
CA THR A 94 8.80 -1.67 8.79
C THR A 94 8.96 -1.77 7.28
N ILE A 95 7.94 -1.36 6.55
CA ILE A 95 7.98 -1.19 5.11
C ILE A 95 7.42 0.19 4.77
N THR A 96 8.09 0.89 3.88
CA THR A 96 7.75 2.27 3.56
C THR A 96 7.30 2.39 2.12
N VAL A 97 6.20 3.10 1.90
CA VAL A 97 5.71 3.53 0.58
C VAL A 97 5.99 5.01 0.44
N ILE A 98 6.75 5.40 -0.57
CA ILE A 98 7.17 6.79 -0.79
C ILE A 98 6.93 7.24 -2.23
N ASN A 99 6.91 8.55 -2.40
CA ASN A 99 7.01 9.20 -3.70
C ASN A 99 8.18 10.17 -3.67
N ASN A 100 9.15 9.99 -4.57
CA ASN A 100 10.40 10.77 -4.58
C ASN A 100 10.28 12.12 -5.31
N LEU A 101 9.10 12.46 -5.82
CA LEU A 101 8.91 13.72 -6.51
C LEU A 101 8.71 14.86 -5.51
N GLU A 102 9.48 15.93 -5.63
CA GLU A 102 9.45 17.08 -4.72
C GLU A 102 8.04 17.68 -4.56
N TYR A 103 7.27 17.70 -5.64
CA TYR A 103 5.90 18.25 -5.62
C TYR A 103 4.83 17.28 -5.11
N ALA A 104 5.19 16.04 -4.80
CA ALA A 104 4.22 15.04 -4.30
C ALA A 104 3.51 15.52 -3.02
N SER A 105 4.24 16.16 -2.10
CA SER A 105 3.69 16.74 -0.88
C SER A 105 2.70 17.86 -1.16
N TYR A 106 2.92 18.68 -2.18
CA TYR A 106 2.00 19.74 -2.57
C TYR A 106 0.68 19.19 -3.12
N VAL A 107 0.75 18.07 -3.84
CA VAL A 107 -0.47 17.40 -4.31
C VAL A 107 -1.16 16.66 -3.18
N GLU A 108 -0.42 16.08 -2.24
CA GLU A 108 -0.96 15.37 -1.08
C GLU A 108 -1.72 16.33 -0.15
N PHE A 109 -1.03 17.38 0.32
CA PHE A 109 -1.54 18.26 1.37
C PHE A 109 -2.12 19.59 0.89
N GLY A 110 -1.94 19.90 -0.39
CA GLY A 110 -2.26 21.21 -0.94
C GLY A 110 -1.10 22.20 -0.79
N HIS A 111 -1.25 23.35 -1.43
CA HIS A 111 -0.23 24.39 -1.42
C HIS A 111 -0.80 25.78 -1.61
N ARG A 112 -0.05 26.77 -1.17
CA ARG A 112 -0.35 28.18 -1.45
C ARG A 112 0.05 28.53 -2.87
N GLN A 113 -0.71 29.39 -3.48
CA GLN A 113 -0.38 30.03 -4.75
C GLN A 113 -0.68 31.53 -4.70
N GLN A 114 -0.09 32.28 -5.62
CA GLN A 114 -0.26 33.73 -5.66
C GLN A 114 -1.42 34.09 -6.62
N PRO A 115 -2.55 34.63 -6.11
CA PRO A 115 -3.61 35.12 -6.97
C PRO A 115 -3.12 36.21 -7.91
N GLY A 116 -3.64 36.25 -9.13
CA GLY A 116 -3.25 37.21 -10.16
C GLY A 116 -2.01 36.80 -10.97
N ARG A 117 -1.17 35.87 -10.51
CA ARG A 117 -0.02 35.36 -11.26
C ARG A 117 -0.49 34.68 -12.55
N TYR A 118 0.06 35.09 -13.66
CA TYR A 118 -0.18 34.45 -14.95
C TYR A 118 0.66 33.17 -15.07
N VAL A 119 0.04 32.10 -15.51
CA VAL A 119 0.71 30.81 -15.76
C VAL A 119 0.61 30.50 -17.26
N PRO A 120 1.71 30.64 -18.01
CA PRO A 120 1.69 30.46 -19.47
C PRO A 120 1.18 29.09 -19.90
N ALA A 121 1.62 28.04 -19.26
CA ALA A 121 1.18 26.65 -19.53
C ALA A 121 -0.34 26.44 -19.38
N LEU A 122 -1.01 27.26 -18.57
CA LEU A 122 -2.46 27.22 -18.39
C LEU A 122 -3.17 28.31 -19.23
N GLY A 123 -2.43 29.28 -19.77
CA GLY A 123 -3.01 30.43 -20.47
C GLY A 123 -3.90 31.32 -19.60
N LYS A 124 -3.79 31.22 -18.25
CA LYS A 124 -4.68 31.89 -17.29
C LYS A 124 -3.93 32.45 -16.10
N ARG A 125 -4.57 33.40 -15.42
CA ARG A 125 -4.15 33.88 -14.10
C ARG A 125 -4.73 33.01 -12.99
N LEU A 126 -3.92 32.74 -11.96
CA LEU A 126 -4.36 32.04 -10.76
C LEU A 126 -5.42 32.88 -10.05
N ARG A 127 -6.48 32.25 -9.58
CA ARG A 127 -7.59 32.92 -8.87
C ARG A 127 -7.53 32.72 -7.38
N GLU A 128 -7.27 31.48 -6.96
CA GLU A 128 -7.29 31.08 -5.57
C GLU A 128 -5.91 31.28 -4.92
N SER A 129 -5.91 31.55 -3.62
CA SER A 129 -4.68 31.63 -2.81
C SER A 129 -4.23 30.27 -2.28
N TRP A 130 -5.09 29.28 -2.35
CA TRP A 130 -4.84 27.92 -1.87
C TRP A 130 -5.41 26.88 -2.83
N VAL A 131 -4.60 25.84 -3.10
CA VAL A 131 -5.02 24.63 -3.81
C VAL A 131 -5.19 23.51 -2.80
N PRO A 132 -6.39 22.93 -2.67
CA PRO A 132 -6.61 21.84 -1.70
C PRO A 132 -5.85 20.59 -2.09
N GLY A 133 -5.38 19.85 -1.09
CA GLY A 133 -4.72 18.56 -1.25
C GLY A 133 -5.64 17.46 -1.76
N ARG A 134 -5.05 16.42 -2.32
CA ARG A 134 -5.76 15.23 -2.82
C ARG A 134 -5.78 14.08 -1.82
N TYR A 135 -4.93 14.14 -0.79
CA TYR A 135 -4.83 13.16 0.30
C TYR A 135 -4.74 11.71 -0.19
N MET A 136 -3.95 11.49 -1.23
CA MET A 136 -3.82 10.22 -1.94
C MET A 136 -3.30 9.12 -1.02
N LEU A 137 -2.22 9.40 -0.30
CA LEU A 137 -1.61 8.49 0.65
C LEU A 137 -2.43 8.41 1.93
N THR A 138 -2.81 9.56 2.50
CA THR A 138 -3.56 9.64 3.76
C THR A 138 -4.84 8.82 3.72
N ILE A 139 -5.68 8.99 2.70
CA ILE A 139 -6.93 8.23 2.56
C ILE A 139 -6.63 6.73 2.33
N SER A 140 -5.64 6.42 1.50
CA SER A 140 -5.28 5.02 1.20
C SER A 140 -4.76 4.29 2.43
N GLU A 141 -4.01 4.98 3.30
CA GLU A 141 -3.53 4.45 4.58
C GLU A 141 -4.68 4.20 5.55
N GLN A 142 -5.61 5.15 5.70
CA GLN A 142 -6.79 4.97 6.56
C GLN A 142 -7.61 3.76 6.15
N GLU A 143 -7.85 3.58 4.85
CA GLU A 143 -8.54 2.41 4.34
C GLU A 143 -7.77 1.11 4.57
N LEU A 144 -6.44 1.14 4.39
CA LEU A 144 -5.62 -0.04 4.66
C LEU A 144 -5.65 -0.41 6.14
N ARG A 145 -5.56 0.58 7.05
CA ARG A 145 -5.66 0.33 8.50
C ARG A 145 -6.97 -0.35 8.89
N ALA A 146 -8.07 0.01 8.25
CA ALA A 146 -9.37 -0.63 8.49
C ALA A 146 -9.42 -2.08 7.98
N LEU A 147 -8.72 -2.38 6.88
CA LEU A 147 -8.69 -3.71 6.25
C LEU A 147 -7.62 -4.64 6.83
N ALA A 148 -6.52 -4.08 7.36
CA ALA A 148 -5.34 -4.84 7.77
C ALA A 148 -5.63 -5.96 8.78
N PRO A 149 -6.45 -5.78 9.83
CA PRO A 149 -6.71 -6.84 10.79
C PRO A 149 -7.29 -8.11 10.13
N ARG A 150 -8.24 -7.94 9.23
CA ARG A 150 -8.86 -9.05 8.50
C ARG A 150 -7.85 -9.73 7.57
N LEU A 151 -7.10 -8.95 6.80
CA LEU A 151 -6.09 -9.48 5.88
C LEU A 151 -4.99 -10.26 6.62
N LEU A 152 -4.57 -9.77 7.79
CA LEU A 152 -3.58 -10.46 8.62
C LEU A 152 -4.15 -11.75 9.22
N GLN A 153 -5.41 -11.75 9.63
CA GLN A 153 -6.10 -12.93 10.14
C GLN A 153 -6.22 -14.01 9.06
N ASP A 154 -6.66 -13.65 7.85
CA ASP A 154 -6.77 -14.56 6.72
C ASP A 154 -5.39 -15.17 6.38
N LEU A 155 -4.34 -14.35 6.35
CA LEU A 155 -2.98 -14.79 6.05
C LEU A 155 -2.42 -15.73 7.12
N LEU A 156 -2.70 -15.46 8.39
CA LEU A 156 -2.33 -16.35 9.49
C LEU A 156 -3.09 -17.68 9.40
N TYR A 157 -4.39 -17.63 9.11
CA TYR A 157 -5.20 -18.82 8.94
C TYR A 157 -4.71 -19.71 7.80
N ASP A 158 -4.37 -19.12 6.66
CA ASP A 158 -3.80 -19.84 5.51
C ASP A 158 -2.46 -20.50 5.86
N ALA A 159 -1.57 -19.77 6.54
CA ALA A 159 -0.29 -20.30 7.00
C ALA A 159 -0.46 -21.48 7.99
N MET A 160 -1.43 -21.38 8.89
CA MET A 160 -1.77 -22.48 9.80
C MET A 160 -2.32 -23.68 9.02
N ARG A 161 -3.19 -23.45 8.06
CA ARG A 161 -3.79 -24.51 7.24
C ARG A 161 -2.74 -25.27 6.44
N GLU A 162 -1.74 -24.59 5.87
CA GLU A 162 -0.63 -25.22 5.15
C GLU A 162 0.17 -26.22 6.04
N VAL A 163 0.19 -26.02 7.36
CA VAL A 163 0.87 -26.92 8.31
C VAL A 163 0.04 -28.18 8.61
N PHE A 164 -1.30 -28.08 8.55
CA PHE A 164 -2.20 -29.18 8.90
C PHE A 164 -2.71 -29.99 7.69
N THR A 165 -2.29 -29.63 6.47
CA THR A 165 -2.59 -30.39 5.25
C THR A 165 -1.43 -31.26 4.85
#